data_4a69028500183a91a8c10b1d013ea531
#
_entry.id   4a69028500183a91a8c10b1d013ea531
#
_cell.length_a   1.000
_cell.length_b   1.000
_cell.length_c   1.000
_cell.angle_alpha   90.00
_cell.angle_beta   90.00
_cell.angle_gamma   90.00
#
_symmetry.space_group_name_H-M   'P 1'
#
loop_
_entity.id
_entity.type
_entity.pdbx_description
1 polymer ?
#
loop_
_entity_poly.entity_id
_entity_poly.type
_entity_poly.pdbx_seq_one_letter_code
_entity_poly.pdbx_strand_id
1 'polypeptide(L)'
;MAQEVGLNTPLMLVTTQKQDVVALVDRVGSIISKSLYNSRVIHPWDRSYEMYTHLVTREDLNALPDNFAPSLIQEAVAKEYDIRTFFLDGELFSMAIVPDPSTEEVDFRRLETEQMRLLPIQLGDTISAKIRSFMERMGLKVGSLDLIKSTDGTIYFIEVNHEGIFSMVDGPCNYGIHKLIAEKLIEHDKR
;
A
#
# COMPACT_ATOMS: atom_id res chain seq x y z
N MET A 1 11.14 -11.57 -1.98
CA MET A 1 11.10 -11.13 -3.39
C MET A 1 11.27 -9.60 -3.52
N ALA A 2 10.44 -8.74 -2.90
CA ALA A 2 10.62 -7.27 -2.99
C ALA A 2 12.01 -6.82 -2.52
N GLN A 3 12.47 -7.27 -1.37
CA GLN A 3 13.80 -6.99 -0.84
C GLN A 3 14.95 -7.51 -1.72
N GLU A 4 14.76 -8.63 -2.41
CA GLU A 4 15.78 -9.21 -3.30
C GLU A 4 16.03 -8.36 -4.55
N VAL A 5 15.07 -7.56 -4.97
CA VAL A 5 15.25 -6.55 -6.04
C VAL A 5 15.66 -5.19 -5.49
N GLY A 6 15.90 -5.10 -4.18
CA GLY A 6 16.35 -3.90 -3.49
C GLY A 6 15.25 -2.88 -3.17
N LEU A 7 13.96 -3.27 -3.18
CA LEU A 7 12.88 -2.46 -2.64
C LEU A 7 12.95 -2.46 -1.12
N ASN A 8 12.83 -1.29 -0.48
CA ASN A 8 12.68 -1.22 0.96
C ASN A 8 11.27 -1.67 1.35
N THR A 9 11.15 -2.46 2.39
CA THR A 9 9.86 -2.86 2.96
C THR A 9 9.87 -2.60 4.45
N PRO A 10 8.76 -2.17 5.06
CA PRO A 10 8.67 -2.12 6.50
C PRO A 10 8.86 -3.52 7.10
N LEU A 11 9.34 -3.58 8.33
CA LEU A 11 9.35 -4.83 9.05
C LEU A 11 7.92 -5.28 9.32
N MET A 12 7.63 -6.55 9.08
CA MET A 12 6.30 -7.10 9.31
C MET A 12 6.37 -8.54 9.80
N LEU A 13 5.35 -8.94 10.51
CA LEU A 13 5.15 -10.33 10.93
C LEU A 13 3.67 -10.66 11.01
N VAL A 14 3.36 -11.93 10.86
CA VAL A 14 2.04 -12.49 11.20
C VAL A 14 2.23 -13.32 12.44
N THR A 15 1.51 -12.99 13.50
CA THR A 15 1.66 -13.68 14.78
C THR A 15 0.32 -13.86 15.49
N THR A 16 0.33 -14.78 16.46
CA THR A 16 -0.73 -15.02 17.45
C THR A 16 -0.27 -14.72 18.87
N GLN A 17 0.96 -14.21 19.03
CA GLN A 17 1.65 -14.10 20.31
C GLN A 17 1.95 -12.64 20.67
N LYS A 18 1.53 -12.21 21.86
CA LYS A 18 1.82 -10.86 22.38
C LYS A 18 3.32 -10.56 22.46
N GLN A 19 4.13 -11.54 22.85
CA GLN A 19 5.57 -11.37 22.97
C GLN A 19 6.24 -10.96 21.64
N ASP A 20 5.75 -11.45 20.49
CA ASP A 20 6.30 -11.10 19.18
C ASP A 20 5.95 -9.65 18.81
N VAL A 21 4.74 -9.21 19.20
CA VAL A 21 4.31 -7.81 19.01
C VAL A 21 5.17 -6.87 19.84
N VAL A 22 5.41 -7.20 21.10
CA VAL A 22 6.27 -6.43 21.99
C VAL A 22 7.70 -6.35 21.46
N ALA A 23 8.27 -7.49 21.02
CA ALA A 23 9.61 -7.53 20.43
C ALA A 23 9.73 -6.66 19.17
N LEU A 24 8.67 -6.60 18.33
CA LEU A 24 8.65 -5.72 17.17
C LEU A 24 8.61 -4.26 17.60
N VAL A 25 7.75 -3.90 18.57
CA VAL A 25 7.68 -2.52 19.10
C VAL A 25 9.02 -2.07 19.66
N ASP A 26 9.70 -2.93 20.45
CA ASP A 26 11.01 -2.61 21.01
C ASP A 26 12.06 -2.35 19.93
N ARG A 27 11.90 -2.97 18.76
CA ARG A 27 12.81 -2.82 17.63
C ARG A 27 12.54 -1.58 16.77
N VAL A 28 11.27 -1.25 16.49
CA VAL A 28 10.89 -0.22 15.53
C VAL A 28 10.21 1.01 16.15
N GLY A 29 9.83 0.93 17.42
CA GLY A 29 9.20 2.02 18.19
C GLY A 29 7.70 2.13 17.96
N SER A 30 7.21 2.08 16.75
CA SER A 30 5.79 2.24 16.42
C SER A 30 5.34 1.21 15.39
N ILE A 31 4.15 0.68 15.59
CA ILE A 31 3.58 -0.40 14.76
C ILE A 31 2.13 -0.12 14.38
N ILE A 32 1.70 -0.72 13.28
CA ILE A 32 0.32 -0.75 12.81
C ILE A 32 -0.18 -2.20 12.74
N SER A 33 -1.49 -2.36 12.90
CA SER A 33 -2.20 -3.61 12.62
C SER A 33 -3.02 -3.46 11.34
N LYS A 34 -3.04 -4.49 10.52
CA LYS A 34 -3.78 -4.58 9.26
C LYS A 34 -4.57 -5.88 9.16
N SER A 35 -5.59 -5.89 8.31
CA SER A 35 -6.25 -7.12 7.89
C SER A 35 -5.27 -8.04 7.16
N LEU A 36 -5.33 -9.35 7.44
CA LEU A 36 -4.49 -10.36 6.77
C LEU A 36 -4.87 -10.60 5.32
N TYR A 37 -6.14 -10.45 4.98
CA TYR A 37 -6.63 -10.81 3.64
C TYR A 37 -7.57 -9.73 3.08
N ASN A 38 -8.82 -9.73 3.49
CA ASN A 38 -9.81 -8.78 2.99
C ASN A 38 -10.19 -7.80 4.10
N SER A 39 -10.03 -6.51 3.84
CA SER A 39 -10.42 -5.46 4.80
C SER A 39 -11.93 -5.34 4.94
N ARG A 40 -12.70 -5.86 3.97
CA ARG A 40 -14.16 -5.73 3.94
C ARG A 40 -14.83 -7.00 4.41
N VAL A 41 -15.62 -6.89 5.48
CA VAL A 41 -16.50 -7.95 5.97
C VAL A 41 -17.95 -7.59 5.62
N ILE A 42 -18.60 -8.42 4.82
CA ILE A 42 -20.02 -8.27 4.47
C ILE A 42 -20.82 -9.19 5.39
N HIS A 43 -21.70 -8.60 6.19
CA HIS A 43 -22.62 -9.35 7.03
C HIS A 43 -23.91 -9.71 6.27
N PRO A 44 -24.55 -10.88 6.58
CA PRO A 44 -25.78 -11.32 5.89
C PRO A 44 -26.96 -10.35 6.02
N TRP A 45 -26.87 -9.38 6.92
CA TRP A 45 -27.93 -8.38 7.19
C TRP A 45 -27.65 -7.03 6.51
N ASP A 46 -26.96 -7.02 5.39
CA ASP A 46 -26.65 -5.84 4.56
C ASP A 46 -25.83 -4.74 5.26
N ARG A 47 -25.04 -5.11 6.27
CA ARG A 47 -24.05 -4.24 6.89
C ARG A 47 -22.66 -4.66 6.43
N SER A 48 -21.93 -3.74 5.80
CA SER A 48 -20.51 -3.92 5.51
C SER A 48 -19.68 -3.21 6.58
N TYR A 49 -18.67 -3.91 7.07
CA TYR A 49 -17.63 -3.35 7.93
C TYR A 49 -16.32 -3.38 7.18
N GLU A 50 -15.55 -2.31 7.29
CA GLU A 50 -14.23 -2.23 6.72
C GLU A 50 -13.19 -2.14 7.84
N MET A 51 -12.16 -2.97 7.75
CA MET A 51 -11.03 -2.95 8.68
C MET A 51 -9.94 -2.07 8.08
N TYR A 52 -9.74 -0.92 8.67
CA TYR A 52 -8.68 0.01 8.30
C TYR A 52 -7.38 -0.32 9.03
N THR A 53 -6.29 0.21 8.48
CA THR A 53 -5.00 0.21 9.18
C THR A 53 -5.12 0.98 10.49
N HIS A 54 -4.73 0.35 11.59
CA HIS A 54 -4.80 0.91 12.93
C HIS A 54 -3.41 1.07 13.54
N LEU A 55 -3.11 2.26 14.05
CA LEU A 55 -1.90 2.50 14.83
C LEU A 55 -2.07 1.86 16.21
N VAL A 56 -1.21 0.91 16.54
CA VAL A 56 -1.27 0.18 17.81
C VAL A 56 -0.74 1.08 18.94
N THR A 57 -1.62 1.44 19.85
CA THR A 57 -1.27 2.27 21.00
C THR A 57 -0.69 1.46 22.16
N ARG A 58 -0.15 2.14 23.15
CA ARG A 58 0.28 1.48 24.40
C ARG A 58 -0.89 0.84 25.14
N GLU A 59 -2.08 1.43 25.06
CA GLU A 59 -3.30 0.89 25.67
C GLU A 59 -3.72 -0.42 24.97
N ASP A 60 -3.68 -0.46 23.64
CA ASP A 60 -3.93 -1.67 22.87
C ASP A 60 -2.97 -2.79 23.25
N LEU A 61 -1.67 -2.49 23.37
CA LEU A 61 -0.66 -3.46 23.80
C LEU A 61 -0.92 -4.00 25.20
N ASN A 62 -1.34 -3.15 26.13
CA ASN A 62 -1.66 -3.57 27.49
C ASN A 62 -2.90 -4.49 27.51
N ALA A 63 -3.92 -4.16 26.72
CA ALA A 63 -5.15 -4.92 26.60
C ALA A 63 -5.02 -6.22 25.80
N LEU A 64 -3.96 -6.35 24.99
CA LEU A 64 -3.75 -7.53 24.15
C LEU A 64 -3.52 -8.78 25.01
N PRO A 65 -4.29 -9.87 24.82
CA PRO A 65 -4.05 -11.13 25.51
C PRO A 65 -2.76 -11.79 25.03
N ASP A 66 -2.20 -12.72 25.81
CA ASP A 66 -0.96 -13.42 25.46
C ASP A 66 -1.06 -14.18 24.13
N ASN A 67 -2.27 -14.70 23.84
CA ASN A 67 -2.59 -15.38 22.59
C ASN A 67 -3.85 -14.76 21.96
N PHE A 68 -3.80 -14.50 20.66
CA PHE A 68 -4.89 -13.90 19.90
C PHE A 68 -5.02 -14.52 18.49
N ALA A 69 -6.03 -14.13 17.73
CA ALA A 69 -6.18 -14.57 16.34
C ALA A 69 -4.99 -14.12 15.48
N PRO A 70 -4.57 -14.89 14.46
CA PRO A 70 -3.50 -14.48 13.55
C PRO A 70 -3.72 -13.06 13.04
N SER A 71 -2.76 -12.19 13.27
CA SER A 71 -2.83 -10.77 12.94
C SER A 71 -1.57 -10.31 12.22
N LEU A 72 -1.73 -9.44 11.23
CA LEU A 72 -0.61 -8.80 10.53
C LEU A 72 -0.21 -7.54 11.30
N ILE A 73 1.00 -7.55 11.79
CA ILE A 73 1.63 -6.44 12.49
C ILE A 73 2.80 -5.93 11.64
N GLN A 74 2.87 -4.63 11.46
CA GLN A 74 3.87 -3.99 10.60
C GLN A 74 4.45 -2.75 11.28
N GLU A 75 5.71 -2.46 11.02
CA GLU A 75 6.35 -1.18 11.35
C GLU A 75 5.52 0.00 10.81
N ALA A 76 5.24 0.98 11.65
CA ALA A 76 4.60 2.21 11.25
C ALA A 76 5.64 3.16 10.65
N VAL A 77 5.72 3.22 9.34
CA VAL A 77 6.62 4.13 8.64
C VAL A 77 6.16 5.57 8.85
N ALA A 78 7.06 6.44 9.34
CA ALA A 78 6.80 7.87 9.42
C ALA A 78 6.67 8.45 8.01
N LYS A 79 5.44 8.56 7.52
CA LYS A 79 5.16 8.90 6.13
C LYS A 79 4.99 10.39 5.91
N GLU A 80 5.49 10.86 4.76
CA GLU A 80 5.18 12.17 4.20
C GLU A 80 3.88 12.10 3.37
N TYR A 81 3.76 11.05 2.53
CA TYR A 81 2.55 10.74 1.75
C TYR A 81 2.55 9.29 1.27
N ASP A 82 1.37 8.82 0.91
CA ASP A 82 1.19 7.54 0.23
C ASP A 82 1.37 7.72 -1.29
N ILE A 83 1.83 6.67 -1.98
CA ILE A 83 1.95 6.64 -3.43
C ILE A 83 1.17 5.44 -3.97
N ARG A 84 0.24 5.70 -4.87
CA ARG A 84 -0.41 4.68 -5.67
C ARG A 84 0.22 4.66 -7.05
N THR A 85 0.75 3.53 -7.48
CA THR A 85 1.35 3.36 -8.80
C THR A 85 0.63 2.26 -9.56
N PHE A 86 0.10 2.58 -10.73
CA PHE A 86 -0.38 1.58 -11.68
C PHE A 86 0.75 1.19 -12.61
N PHE A 87 0.97 -0.11 -12.73
CA PHE A 87 1.95 -0.70 -13.64
C PHE A 87 1.24 -1.33 -14.84
N LEU A 88 1.68 -1.00 -16.03
CA LEU A 88 1.16 -1.56 -17.28
C LEU A 88 2.32 -1.89 -18.22
N ASP A 89 2.67 -3.15 -18.34
CA ASP A 89 3.66 -3.67 -19.29
C ASP A 89 4.98 -2.86 -19.33
N GLY A 90 5.53 -2.55 -18.15
CA GLY A 90 6.78 -1.79 -17.98
C GLY A 90 6.60 -0.29 -17.76
N GLU A 91 5.43 0.26 -18.04
CA GLU A 91 5.10 1.67 -17.77
C GLU A 91 4.56 1.86 -16.35
N LEU A 92 4.89 3.01 -15.73
CA LEU A 92 4.52 3.35 -14.36
C LEU A 92 3.75 4.67 -14.36
N PHE A 93 2.54 4.64 -13.80
CA PHE A 93 1.66 5.79 -13.64
C PHE A 93 1.47 6.00 -12.14
N SER A 94 2.10 7.03 -11.59
CA SER A 94 2.16 7.20 -10.13
C SER A 94 1.45 8.46 -9.67
N MET A 95 0.74 8.34 -8.57
CA MET A 95 0.00 9.40 -7.92
C MET A 95 0.43 9.49 -6.45
N ALA A 96 0.79 10.69 -6.00
CA ALA A 96 0.95 10.98 -4.58
C ALA A 96 -0.41 11.30 -3.96
N ILE A 97 -0.68 10.71 -2.81
CA ILE A 97 -1.84 10.98 -1.97
C ILE A 97 -1.33 11.73 -0.75
N VAL A 98 -1.42 13.04 -0.79
CA VAL A 98 -0.86 13.94 0.23
C VAL A 98 -1.98 14.35 1.18
N PRO A 99 -1.98 13.85 2.43
CA PRO A 99 -2.98 14.22 3.41
C PRO A 99 -2.87 15.70 3.79
N ASP A 100 -3.97 16.31 4.23
CA ASP A 100 -3.94 17.61 4.86
C ASP A 100 -3.14 17.52 6.18
N PRO A 101 -2.24 18.47 6.46
CA PRO A 101 -1.44 18.46 7.69
C PRO A 101 -2.23 18.44 8.99
N SER A 102 -3.51 18.78 8.96
CA SER A 102 -4.40 18.75 10.13
C SER A 102 -4.95 17.38 10.46
N THR A 103 -4.76 16.37 9.58
CA THR A 103 -5.27 15.02 9.81
C THR A 103 -4.24 14.14 10.53
N GLU A 104 -4.72 13.32 11.47
CA GLU A 104 -3.93 12.29 12.17
C GLU A 104 -4.19 10.88 11.62
N GLU A 105 -5.02 10.76 10.56
CA GLU A 105 -5.39 9.46 10.00
C GLU A 105 -4.21 8.77 9.33
N VAL A 106 -3.98 7.51 9.73
CA VAL A 106 -2.91 6.67 9.19
C VAL A 106 -3.31 6.07 7.84
N ASP A 107 -4.59 5.76 7.66
CA ASP A 107 -5.13 5.14 6.46
C ASP A 107 -5.87 6.19 5.60
N PHE A 108 -5.31 6.54 4.46
CA PHE A 108 -5.88 7.56 3.57
C PHE A 108 -7.30 7.23 3.08
N ARG A 109 -7.73 5.96 3.13
CA ARG A 109 -9.09 5.54 2.76
C ARG A 109 -10.17 6.07 3.70
N ARG A 110 -9.77 6.56 4.87
CA ARG A 110 -10.64 7.21 5.86
C ARG A 110 -10.74 8.71 5.68
N LEU A 111 -9.95 9.28 4.77
CA LEU A 111 -9.96 10.70 4.47
C LEU A 111 -11.04 11.03 3.45
N GLU A 112 -11.75 12.12 3.67
CA GLU A 112 -12.60 12.72 2.66
C GLU A 112 -11.74 13.35 1.56
N THR A 113 -12.30 13.52 0.37
CA THR A 113 -11.54 14.04 -0.81
C THR A 113 -10.92 15.41 -0.53
N GLU A 114 -11.59 16.24 0.24
CA GLU A 114 -11.15 17.58 0.64
C GLU A 114 -9.98 17.57 1.63
N GLN A 115 -9.76 16.45 2.30
CA GLN A 115 -8.68 16.25 3.29
C GLN A 115 -7.39 15.71 2.68
N MET A 116 -7.34 15.57 1.35
CA MET A 116 -6.13 15.10 0.66
C MET A 116 -5.97 15.75 -0.70
N ARG A 117 -4.72 15.81 -1.17
CA ARG A 117 -4.39 16.24 -2.53
C ARG A 117 -3.86 15.04 -3.31
N LEU A 118 -4.40 14.83 -4.49
CA LEU A 118 -4.01 13.78 -5.41
C LEU A 118 -3.18 14.41 -6.53
N LEU A 119 -1.90 14.09 -6.59
CA LEU A 119 -0.94 14.75 -7.49
C LEU A 119 -0.25 13.72 -8.39
N PRO A 120 -0.20 13.93 -9.72
CA PRO A 120 0.62 13.10 -10.59
C PRO A 120 2.09 13.30 -10.23
N ILE A 121 2.84 12.19 -10.10
CA ILE A 121 4.27 12.22 -9.81
C ILE A 121 5.02 11.25 -10.71
N GLN A 122 6.31 11.49 -10.86
CA GLN A 122 7.23 10.55 -11.48
C GLN A 122 8.15 9.95 -10.42
N LEU A 123 8.21 8.63 -10.37
CA LEU A 123 9.20 7.94 -9.55
C LEU A 123 10.59 8.07 -10.17
N GLY A 124 11.61 8.26 -9.34
CA GLY A 124 12.99 8.29 -9.82
C GLY A 124 13.40 6.97 -10.50
N ASP A 125 14.39 7.03 -11.40
CA ASP A 125 14.80 5.90 -12.24
C ASP A 125 15.18 4.65 -11.43
N THR A 126 15.86 4.84 -10.31
CA THR A 126 16.29 3.73 -9.44
C THR A 126 15.11 2.93 -8.89
N ILE A 127 14.10 3.61 -8.35
CA ILE A 127 12.92 2.94 -7.79
C ILE A 127 12.06 2.34 -8.91
N SER A 128 11.93 3.04 -10.04
CA SER A 128 11.23 2.57 -11.23
C SER A 128 11.83 1.27 -11.78
N ALA A 129 13.16 1.18 -11.86
CA ALA A 129 13.86 -0.03 -12.29
C ALA A 129 13.62 -1.21 -11.31
N LYS A 130 13.64 -0.95 -10.01
CA LYS A 130 13.36 -1.98 -8.99
C LYS A 130 11.92 -2.50 -9.09
N ILE A 131 10.95 -1.61 -9.30
CA ILE A 131 9.54 -2.00 -9.49
C ILE A 131 9.39 -2.85 -10.75
N ARG A 132 9.99 -2.46 -11.87
CA ARG A 132 9.97 -3.29 -13.10
C ARG A 132 10.54 -4.67 -12.87
N SER A 133 11.69 -4.77 -12.22
CA SER A 133 12.33 -6.06 -11.88
C SER A 133 11.45 -6.89 -10.93
N PHE A 134 10.77 -6.26 -9.97
CA PHE A 134 9.83 -6.93 -9.07
C PHE A 134 8.64 -7.50 -9.87
N MET A 135 7.99 -6.69 -10.70
CA MET A 135 6.83 -7.10 -11.50
C MET A 135 7.18 -8.22 -12.49
N GLU A 136 8.36 -8.14 -13.13
CA GLU A 136 8.88 -9.19 -14.01
C GLU A 136 9.06 -10.52 -13.26
N ARG A 137 9.70 -10.49 -12.07
CA ARG A 137 9.87 -11.71 -11.24
C ARG A 137 8.56 -12.29 -10.74
N MET A 138 7.55 -11.46 -10.51
CA MET A 138 6.20 -11.88 -10.16
C MET A 138 5.42 -12.43 -11.37
N GLY A 139 5.93 -12.27 -12.59
CA GLY A 139 5.22 -12.60 -13.81
C GLY A 139 4.02 -11.71 -14.09
N LEU A 140 4.00 -10.50 -13.53
CA LEU A 140 2.89 -9.56 -13.62
C LEU A 140 3.16 -8.50 -14.69
N LYS A 141 2.26 -8.40 -15.67
CA LYS A 141 2.26 -7.34 -16.67
C LYS A 141 1.39 -6.14 -16.28
N VAL A 142 0.48 -6.36 -15.35
CA VAL A 142 -0.46 -5.36 -14.82
C VAL A 142 -0.52 -5.49 -13.31
N GLY A 143 -0.66 -4.37 -12.61
CA GLY A 143 -0.87 -4.35 -11.17
C GLY A 143 -0.88 -2.93 -10.62
N SER A 144 -1.47 -2.77 -9.46
CA SER A 144 -1.39 -1.52 -8.69
C SER A 144 -0.53 -1.74 -7.46
N LEU A 145 0.47 -0.88 -7.29
CA LEU A 145 1.39 -0.93 -6.15
C LEU A 145 1.07 0.18 -5.16
N ASP A 146 1.12 -0.16 -3.90
CA ASP A 146 1.07 0.79 -2.81
C ASP A 146 2.48 0.99 -2.25
N LEU A 147 2.91 2.25 -2.24
CA LEU A 147 4.21 2.67 -1.72
C LEU A 147 3.99 3.79 -0.69
N ILE A 148 4.97 4.00 0.16
CA ILE A 148 5.02 5.13 1.10
C ILE A 148 6.29 5.94 0.83
N LYS A 149 6.14 7.25 0.70
CA LYS A 149 7.24 8.19 0.84
C LYS A 149 7.40 8.54 2.30
N SER A 150 8.52 8.13 2.90
CA SER A 150 8.85 8.45 4.28
C SER A 150 9.38 9.88 4.41
N THR A 151 9.27 10.44 5.60
CA THR A 151 9.79 11.78 5.96
C THR A 151 11.30 11.90 5.84
N ASP A 152 12.06 10.80 5.86
CA ASP A 152 13.51 10.77 5.60
C ASP A 152 13.86 10.67 4.11
N GLY A 153 12.85 10.65 3.23
CA GLY A 153 13.03 10.55 1.79
C GLY A 153 13.07 9.14 1.23
N THR A 154 13.02 8.10 2.07
CA THR A 154 12.99 6.71 1.62
C THR A 154 11.62 6.35 1.03
N ILE A 155 11.62 5.53 -0.03
CA ILE A 155 10.38 4.95 -0.56
C ILE A 155 10.29 3.49 -0.09
N TYR A 156 9.20 3.17 0.58
CA TYR A 156 8.87 1.82 1.03
C TYR A 156 7.81 1.21 0.12
N PHE A 157 8.04 -0.03 -0.30
CA PHE A 157 7.04 -0.87 -0.95
C PHE A 157 6.18 -1.54 0.11
N ILE A 158 4.87 -1.44 -0.04
CA ILE A 158 3.89 -2.01 0.88
C ILE A 158 3.29 -3.27 0.31
N GLU A 159 2.62 -3.16 -0.84
CA GLU A 159 1.95 -4.28 -1.48
C GLU A 159 1.74 -4.07 -2.98
N VAL A 160 1.40 -5.15 -3.67
CA VAL A 160 0.91 -5.12 -5.05
C VAL A 160 -0.44 -5.81 -5.14
N ASN A 161 -1.40 -5.13 -5.73
CA ASN A 161 -2.68 -5.69 -6.12
C ASN A 161 -2.61 -6.06 -7.61
N HIS A 162 -2.61 -7.36 -7.88
CA HIS A 162 -2.49 -7.90 -9.24
C HIS A 162 -3.74 -7.68 -10.10
N GLU A 163 -4.91 -7.38 -9.51
CA GLU A 163 -6.12 -7.03 -10.27
C GLU A 163 -6.01 -5.67 -10.98
N GLY A 164 -5.06 -4.83 -10.56
CA GLY A 164 -4.68 -3.63 -11.28
C GLY A 164 -5.78 -2.58 -11.40
N ILE A 165 -6.37 -2.15 -10.29
CA ILE A 165 -7.35 -1.06 -10.29
C ILE A 165 -6.64 0.26 -10.65
N PHE A 166 -6.81 0.70 -11.90
CA PHE A 166 -6.15 1.90 -12.43
C PHE A 166 -7.00 3.18 -12.30
N SER A 167 -8.31 3.07 -12.18
CA SER A 167 -9.23 4.22 -12.17
C SER A 167 -8.92 5.23 -11.07
N MET A 168 -8.41 4.74 -9.94
CA MET A 168 -7.99 5.60 -8.82
C MET A 168 -6.84 6.55 -9.19
N VAL A 169 -5.95 6.12 -10.10
CA VAL A 169 -4.80 6.91 -10.56
C VAL A 169 -5.15 7.70 -11.83
N ASP A 170 -5.88 7.07 -12.75
CA ASP A 170 -6.19 7.65 -14.05
C ASP A 170 -7.07 8.91 -13.95
N GLY A 171 -8.15 8.83 -13.16
CA GLY A 171 -9.10 9.93 -13.02
C GLY A 171 -8.44 11.23 -12.51
N PRO A 172 -7.88 11.25 -11.30
CA PRO A 172 -7.29 12.46 -10.73
C PRO A 172 -6.07 12.98 -11.50
N CYS A 173 -5.27 12.08 -12.09
CA CYS A 173 -4.00 12.44 -12.75
C CYS A 173 -4.11 12.59 -14.26
N ASN A 174 -5.26 12.25 -14.86
CA ASN A 174 -5.53 12.37 -16.30
C ASN A 174 -4.46 11.70 -17.19
N TYR A 175 -4.03 10.50 -16.81
CA TYR A 175 -3.00 9.75 -17.53
C TYR A 175 -3.50 9.11 -18.84
N GLY A 176 -4.81 8.92 -18.99
CA GLY A 176 -5.41 8.26 -20.16
C GLY A 176 -5.12 6.76 -20.22
N ILE A 177 -4.99 6.09 -19.05
CA ILE A 177 -4.59 4.68 -18.93
C ILE A 177 -5.55 3.77 -19.66
N HIS A 178 -6.88 4.04 -19.60
CA HIS A 178 -7.87 3.23 -20.29
C HIS A 178 -7.67 3.23 -21.82
N LYS A 179 -7.23 4.34 -22.41
CA LYS A 179 -6.87 4.41 -23.83
C LYS A 179 -5.62 3.57 -24.11
N LEU A 180 -4.59 3.68 -23.29
CA LEU A 180 -3.36 2.88 -23.41
C LEU A 180 -3.63 1.38 -23.31
N ILE A 181 -4.51 0.96 -22.39
CA ILE A 181 -4.93 -0.45 -22.28
C ILE A 181 -5.61 -0.89 -23.60
N ALA A 182 -6.52 -0.11 -24.13
CA ALA A 182 -7.20 -0.44 -25.40
C ALA A 182 -6.20 -0.55 -26.57
N GLU A 183 -5.27 0.37 -26.68
CA GLU A 183 -4.21 0.36 -27.70
C GLU A 183 -3.33 -0.91 -27.58
N LYS A 184 -2.88 -1.26 -26.37
CA LYS A 184 -2.09 -2.48 -26.13
C LYS A 184 -2.88 -3.76 -26.44
N LEU A 185 -4.17 -3.83 -26.13
CA LEU A 185 -5.02 -4.96 -26.49
C LEU A 185 -5.15 -5.13 -28.01
N ILE A 186 -5.33 -4.03 -28.75
CA ILE A 186 -5.40 -4.04 -30.21
C ILE A 186 -4.06 -4.48 -30.83
N GLU A 187 -2.93 -4.07 -30.26
CA GLU A 187 -1.60 -4.49 -30.73
C GLU A 187 -1.37 -5.98 -30.49
N HIS A 188 -1.85 -6.53 -29.38
CA HIS A 188 -1.74 -7.97 -29.08
C HIS A 188 -2.63 -8.83 -29.98
N ASP A 189 -3.80 -8.34 -30.37
CA ASP A 189 -4.73 -9.08 -31.25
C ASP A 189 -4.20 -9.18 -32.70
N LYS A 190 -3.28 -8.31 -33.09
CA LYS A 190 -2.67 -8.31 -34.45
C LYS A 190 -1.45 -9.24 -34.58
N ARG A 191 -1.04 -9.93 -33.52
CA ARG A 191 0.09 -10.89 -33.50
C ARG A 191 -0.41 -12.33 -33.54
#